data_453908a5446593b6d69760ab7691e3e4
#
_entry.id   453908a5446593b6d69760ab7691e3e4
#
_cell.length_a   1.000
_cell.length_b   1.000
_cell.length_c   1.000
_cell.angle_alpha   90.00
_cell.angle_beta   90.00
_cell.angle_gamma   90.00
#
_symmetry.space_group_name_H-M   'P 1'
#
loop_
_entity.id
_entity.type
_entity.pdbx_description
1 polymer ?
#
loop_
_entity_poly.entity_id
_entity_poly.type
_entity_poly.pdbx_seq_one_letter_code
_entity_poly.pdbx_strand_id
1 'polypeptide(L)'
;MPSITTFAVALTLITLHRPAPDPHALVADALAAMHVGRVSAGMLRIVGIQHEFMLGNAERAEGPWRTFYTRFSELRDMHAARLRRTEQPLRPDGSRPPKRTIVLTDSVVAILAGGRETGASHGTFEDLIDRVDDSPARALQLAAASRALRWERSGERFGVAYDVVAFPWRNGTMHLELSRETHLPVAIEIVRTYPDNFRWGPFGDITMRADYVDWQIQPWGGWWPMQKKVSFNGQPLRDVTIGRTTLDSAQAFPDSFVVSDSARAQFAAASQLNFSRFRIGMRGEPTEMRPGIVRVPDFWAMTLVRQPDGVVIFEAHISAAYLQEVIDEAHRRWPGAPIKALVMTSDPWAHMGGFREAVALGIPIYVDARSIPFLTALAKAPHHLQPDALQRAPLAPKFIAVRGRTAVGTGDNRFELYPVGGAYAERMVMAYFPAHRLLYGADLVFPNRDATGKPLPGFDATPAADLRAAVDRERLAVDSVFSVQNVPHPFAWSDFVRDR
;
A
#
# COMPACT_ATOMS: atom_id res chain seq x y z
N MET A 1 -61.86 41.99 11.48
CA MET A 1 -60.58 41.19 11.38
C MET A 1 -59.94 41.62 10.10
N PRO A 2 -58.77 42.27 10.12
CA PRO A 2 -58.07 42.68 8.88
C PRO A 2 -57.22 41.56 8.36
N SER A 3 -57.30 41.28 7.04
CA SER A 3 -56.51 40.32 6.27
C SER A 3 -55.05 40.78 6.17
N ILE A 4 -54.14 39.92 6.59
CA ILE A 4 -52.71 40.12 6.40
C ILE A 4 -52.36 39.56 5.01
N THR A 5 -52.03 40.45 4.08
CA THR A 5 -51.52 40.07 2.75
C THR A 5 -50.00 39.83 2.87
N THR A 6 -49.58 38.56 2.75
CA THR A 6 -48.17 38.18 2.76
C THR A 6 -47.55 38.48 1.39
N PHE A 7 -46.67 39.46 1.32
CA PHE A 7 -45.84 39.70 0.14
C PHE A 7 -44.65 38.69 0.13
N ALA A 8 -44.65 37.75 -0.80
CA ALA A 8 -43.53 36.90 -1.07
C ALA A 8 -42.54 37.66 -1.99
N VAL A 9 -41.40 38.07 -1.44
CA VAL A 9 -40.25 38.60 -2.22
C VAL A 9 -39.49 37.43 -2.80
N ALA A 10 -39.59 37.18 -4.08
CA ALA A 10 -38.79 36.23 -4.80
C ALA A 10 -37.37 36.84 -4.98
N LEU A 11 -36.41 36.40 -4.18
CA LEU A 11 -34.99 36.68 -4.40
C LEU A 11 -34.49 35.85 -5.60
N THR A 12 -34.41 36.46 -6.77
CA THR A 12 -33.75 35.84 -7.93
C THR A 12 -32.22 35.92 -7.68
N LEU A 13 -31.64 34.80 -7.28
CA LEU A 13 -30.20 34.65 -7.22
C LEU A 13 -29.63 34.69 -8.67
N ILE A 14 -29.17 35.85 -9.10
CA ILE A 14 -28.37 35.99 -10.31
C ILE A 14 -27.03 35.36 -10.01
N THR A 15 -26.85 34.11 -10.38
CA THR A 15 -25.51 33.49 -10.44
C THR A 15 -24.72 34.19 -11.54
N LEU A 16 -23.91 35.17 -11.15
CA LEU A 16 -22.90 35.74 -12.03
C LEU A 16 -21.94 34.60 -12.44
N HIS A 17 -22.14 34.10 -13.63
CA HIS A 17 -21.20 33.14 -14.24
C HIS A 17 -19.87 33.86 -14.44
N ARG A 18 -18.95 33.68 -13.53
CA ARG A 18 -17.57 34.13 -13.70
C ARG A 18 -16.95 33.25 -14.80
N PRO A 19 -16.33 33.85 -15.84
CA PRO A 19 -15.63 33.06 -16.85
C PRO A 19 -14.56 32.19 -16.17
N ALA A 20 -14.35 30.98 -16.71
CA ALA A 20 -13.31 30.09 -16.21
C ALA A 20 -11.94 30.79 -16.30
N PRO A 21 -11.15 30.82 -15.23
CA PRO A 21 -9.82 31.40 -15.25
C PRO A 21 -8.91 30.66 -16.24
N ASP A 22 -7.92 31.39 -16.80
CA ASP A 22 -6.88 30.77 -17.60
C ASP A 22 -5.98 29.89 -16.70
N PRO A 23 -5.91 28.57 -16.92
CA PRO A 23 -5.12 27.66 -16.10
C PRO A 23 -3.62 27.96 -16.16
N HIS A 24 -3.11 28.43 -17.30
CA HIS A 24 -1.69 28.82 -17.45
C HIS A 24 -1.36 30.05 -16.65
N ALA A 25 -2.26 31.05 -16.61
CA ALA A 25 -2.10 32.24 -15.77
C ALA A 25 -2.09 31.86 -14.28
N LEU A 26 -3.03 31.02 -13.82
CA LEU A 26 -3.05 30.55 -12.42
C LEU A 26 -1.74 29.87 -12.00
N VAL A 27 -1.17 29.01 -12.86
CA VAL A 27 0.10 28.34 -12.58
C VAL A 27 1.27 29.32 -12.63
N ALA A 28 1.27 30.28 -13.55
CA ALA A 28 2.31 31.31 -13.63
C ALA A 28 2.32 32.19 -12.36
N ASP A 29 1.15 32.62 -11.89
CA ASP A 29 1.00 33.37 -10.64
C ASP A 29 1.52 32.58 -9.44
N ALA A 30 1.21 31.28 -9.36
CA ALA A 30 1.68 30.40 -8.29
C ALA A 30 3.22 30.21 -8.33
N LEU A 31 3.80 30.02 -9.50
CA LEU A 31 5.25 29.95 -9.68
C LEU A 31 5.95 31.25 -9.25
N ALA A 32 5.36 32.40 -9.60
CA ALA A 32 5.85 33.70 -9.20
C ALA A 32 5.74 33.90 -7.67
N ALA A 33 4.57 33.60 -7.08
CA ALA A 33 4.33 33.74 -5.65
C ALA A 33 5.30 32.87 -4.81
N MET A 34 5.60 31.67 -5.25
CA MET A 34 6.56 30.79 -4.57
C MET A 34 8.03 31.12 -4.83
N HIS A 35 8.35 31.99 -5.80
CA HIS A 35 9.71 32.26 -6.30
C HIS A 35 10.41 30.97 -6.79
N VAL A 36 9.67 30.12 -7.51
CA VAL A 36 10.14 28.78 -7.96
C VAL A 36 11.38 28.88 -8.86
N GLY A 37 11.56 29.96 -9.61
CA GLY A 37 12.75 30.18 -10.43
C GLY A 37 14.08 30.08 -9.65
N ARG A 38 14.09 30.44 -8.37
CA ARG A 38 15.26 30.27 -7.48
C ARG A 38 15.46 28.80 -7.09
N VAL A 39 14.38 28.09 -6.78
CA VAL A 39 14.42 26.66 -6.37
C VAL A 39 14.84 25.78 -7.53
N SER A 40 14.35 26.07 -8.74
CA SER A 40 14.63 25.26 -9.93
C SER A 40 16.10 25.26 -10.34
N ALA A 41 16.86 26.30 -9.95
CA ALA A 41 18.27 26.43 -10.31
C ALA A 41 19.22 25.74 -9.33
N GLY A 42 18.71 25.08 -8.28
CA GLY A 42 19.54 24.58 -7.18
C GLY A 42 19.15 23.23 -6.64
N MET A 43 19.92 22.85 -5.62
CA MET A 43 19.69 21.68 -4.77
C MET A 43 19.01 22.11 -3.50
N LEU A 44 17.76 21.65 -3.31
CA LEU A 44 17.01 21.92 -2.09
C LEU A 44 17.33 20.87 -1.03
N ARG A 45 17.90 21.32 0.08
CA ARG A 45 18.08 20.47 1.25
C ARG A 45 16.95 20.71 2.23
N ILE A 46 16.36 19.60 2.72
CA ILE A 46 15.25 19.59 3.68
C ILE A 46 15.64 18.71 4.87
N VAL A 47 15.44 19.20 6.08
CA VAL A 47 15.62 18.42 7.31
C VAL A 47 14.31 18.46 8.11
N GLY A 48 13.87 17.30 8.56
CA GLY A 48 12.58 17.22 9.25
C GLY A 48 12.33 15.91 9.97
N ILE A 49 11.10 15.79 10.45
CA ILE A 49 10.55 14.58 11.05
C ILE A 49 9.33 14.17 10.24
N GLN A 50 9.19 12.88 10.03
CA GLN A 50 8.03 12.28 9.39
C GLN A 50 7.37 11.31 10.36
N HIS A 51 6.05 11.40 10.49
CA HIS A 51 5.20 10.36 10.99
C HIS A 51 4.63 9.63 9.78
N GLU A 52 4.83 8.33 9.69
CA GLU A 52 4.30 7.49 8.64
C GLU A 52 3.29 6.53 9.25
N PHE A 53 2.08 6.52 8.72
CA PHE A 53 1.05 5.57 9.08
C PHE A 53 1.16 4.43 8.09
N MET A 54 1.48 3.25 8.56
CA MET A 54 1.77 2.12 7.70
C MET A 54 0.89 0.93 8.03
N LEU A 55 0.16 0.46 7.04
CA LEU A 55 -0.58 -0.77 7.12
C LEU A 55 0.40 -1.93 7.34
N GLY A 56 0.28 -2.60 8.48
CA GLY A 56 0.98 -3.83 8.80
C GLY A 56 0.17 -5.06 8.46
N ASN A 57 0.70 -6.25 8.80
CA ASN A 57 0.00 -7.51 8.53
C ASN A 57 -1.17 -7.77 9.49
N ALA A 58 -1.22 -7.05 10.60
CA ALA A 58 -2.18 -7.26 11.67
C ALA A 58 -3.22 -6.17 11.80
N GLU A 59 -2.92 -4.99 11.25
CA GLU A 59 -3.80 -3.84 11.35
C GLU A 59 -4.95 -3.95 10.34
N ARG A 60 -6.01 -3.21 10.63
CA ARG A 60 -7.15 -3.07 9.72
C ARG A 60 -6.71 -2.39 8.43
N ALA A 61 -7.08 -2.95 7.30
CA ALA A 61 -6.74 -2.38 5.99
C ALA A 61 -7.35 -0.98 5.77
N GLU A 62 -8.47 -0.68 6.43
CA GLU A 62 -9.11 0.64 6.42
C GLU A 62 -8.53 1.63 7.44
N GLY A 63 -7.59 1.20 8.29
CA GLY A 63 -7.00 2.01 9.35
C GLY A 63 -7.89 2.15 10.63
N PRO A 64 -7.45 2.89 11.65
CA PRO A 64 -6.20 3.66 11.70
C PRO A 64 -4.97 2.75 11.71
N TRP A 65 -3.92 3.20 10.99
CA TRP A 65 -2.69 2.42 10.86
C TRP A 65 -1.66 2.79 11.92
N ARG A 66 -0.73 1.87 12.19
CA ARG A 66 0.37 2.07 13.15
C ARG A 66 1.28 3.21 12.69
N THR A 67 1.70 4.04 13.63
CA THR A 67 2.57 5.20 13.37
C THR A 67 4.04 4.83 13.54
N PHE A 68 4.84 5.19 12.56
CA PHE A 68 6.30 5.10 12.59
C PHE A 68 6.90 6.50 12.53
N TYR A 69 7.96 6.72 13.30
CA TYR A 69 8.63 8.01 13.38
C TYR A 69 10.00 7.93 12.72
N THR A 70 10.32 8.93 11.91
CA THR A 70 11.60 8.97 11.20
C THR A 70 12.12 10.42 11.17
N ARG A 71 13.35 10.62 11.64
CA ARG A 71 14.10 11.84 11.29
C ARG A 71 14.71 11.66 9.92
N PHE A 72 14.65 12.72 9.11
CA PHE A 72 15.21 12.64 7.76
C PHE A 72 16.00 13.89 7.40
N SER A 73 16.91 13.71 6.46
CA SER A 73 17.56 14.75 5.69
C SER A 73 17.48 14.40 4.22
N GLU A 74 16.93 15.30 3.42
CA GLU A 74 16.81 15.15 1.97
C GLU A 74 17.67 16.16 1.25
N LEU A 75 18.22 15.74 0.11
CA LEU A 75 18.75 16.60 -0.94
C LEU A 75 17.92 16.32 -2.19
N ARG A 76 17.28 17.34 -2.74
CA ARG A 76 16.44 17.26 -3.94
C ARG A 76 17.04 18.10 -5.07
N ASP A 77 17.19 17.49 -6.21
CA ASP A 77 17.36 18.22 -7.46
C ASP A 77 15.98 18.64 -7.95
N MET A 78 15.73 19.94 -7.91
CA MET A 78 14.41 20.45 -8.26
C MET A 78 14.20 20.56 -9.78
N HIS A 79 15.27 20.46 -10.57
CA HIS A 79 15.19 20.43 -12.03
C HIS A 79 14.85 19.02 -12.54
N ALA A 80 15.51 18.00 -12.01
CA ALA A 80 15.26 16.60 -12.32
C ALA A 80 14.56 15.91 -11.13
N ALA A 81 13.77 14.85 -11.41
CA ALA A 81 13.12 14.06 -10.37
C ALA A 81 14.14 13.18 -9.62
N ARG A 82 15.10 13.82 -8.91
CA ARG A 82 16.15 13.13 -8.15
C ARG A 82 16.10 13.50 -6.67
N LEU A 83 16.27 12.49 -5.84
CA LEU A 83 16.21 12.59 -4.38
C LEU A 83 17.31 11.76 -3.76
N ARG A 84 18.06 12.33 -2.81
CA ARG A 84 18.87 11.59 -1.84
C ARG A 84 18.30 11.83 -0.46
N ARG A 85 17.82 10.78 0.19
CA ARG A 85 17.19 10.88 1.51
C ARG A 85 17.87 9.95 2.51
N THR A 86 18.40 10.52 3.59
CA THR A 86 18.90 9.75 4.73
C THR A 86 17.84 9.73 5.83
N GLU A 87 17.51 8.55 6.29
CA GLU A 87 16.48 8.30 7.30
C GLU A 87 17.08 7.68 8.56
N GLN A 88 16.64 8.17 9.70
CA GLN A 88 16.89 7.60 11.01
C GLN A 88 15.56 7.24 11.67
N PRO A 89 15.14 5.97 11.64
CA PRO A 89 13.94 5.55 12.36
C PRO A 89 14.09 5.81 13.87
N LEU A 90 12.97 6.13 14.52
CA LEU A 90 12.87 6.35 15.95
C LEU A 90 11.83 5.38 16.50
N ARG A 91 12.17 4.61 17.50
CA ARG A 91 11.24 3.71 18.19
C ARG A 91 10.69 4.34 19.47
N PRO A 92 9.47 3.93 19.93
CA PRO A 92 8.89 4.43 21.17
C PRO A 92 9.76 4.18 22.41
N ASP A 93 10.56 3.12 22.42
CA ASP A 93 11.53 2.79 23.48
C ASP A 93 12.80 3.66 23.47
N GLY A 94 12.87 4.64 22.54
CA GLY A 94 14.03 5.51 22.38
C GLY A 94 15.18 4.88 21.58
N SER A 95 15.10 3.61 21.21
CA SER A 95 16.11 2.96 20.37
C SER A 95 16.14 3.55 18.98
N ARG A 96 17.32 3.50 18.33
CA ARG A 96 17.55 4.06 16.99
C ARG A 96 18.09 2.97 16.08
N PRO A 97 17.23 2.33 15.29
CA PRO A 97 17.68 1.42 14.26
C PRO A 97 18.72 2.06 13.33
N PRO A 98 19.54 1.27 12.61
CA PRO A 98 20.55 1.81 11.69
C PRO A 98 19.96 2.80 10.69
N LYS A 99 20.75 3.82 10.36
CA LYS A 99 20.39 4.77 9.29
C LYS A 99 20.39 4.04 7.94
N ARG A 100 19.48 4.48 7.08
CA ARG A 100 19.51 4.11 5.65
C ARG A 100 19.51 5.35 4.78
N THR A 101 20.12 5.26 3.62
CA THR A 101 20.08 6.31 2.60
C THR A 101 19.40 5.76 1.36
N ILE A 102 18.44 6.48 0.85
CA ILE A 102 17.70 6.17 -0.38
C ILE A 102 18.20 7.15 -1.43
N VAL A 103 18.55 6.65 -2.60
CA VAL A 103 18.88 7.45 -3.77
C VAL A 103 17.88 7.13 -4.86
N LEU A 104 17.10 8.13 -5.24
CA LEU A 104 16.19 8.09 -6.39
C LEU A 104 16.80 8.90 -7.51
N THR A 105 16.90 8.31 -8.68
CA THR A 105 17.13 9.03 -9.95
C THR A 105 15.84 9.03 -10.77
N ASP A 106 15.87 9.59 -11.95
CA ASP A 106 14.77 9.56 -12.92
C ASP A 106 14.35 8.13 -13.33
N SER A 107 15.19 7.12 -13.12
CA SER A 107 14.99 5.76 -13.62
C SER A 107 15.32 4.63 -12.63
N VAL A 108 15.95 4.91 -11.49
CA VAL A 108 16.43 3.88 -10.56
C VAL A 108 16.29 4.32 -9.11
N VAL A 109 15.98 3.36 -8.23
CA VAL A 109 16.10 3.52 -6.77
C VAL A 109 17.13 2.57 -6.21
N ALA A 110 18.05 3.12 -5.41
CA ALA A 110 19.00 2.35 -4.61
C ALA A 110 18.84 2.66 -3.11
N ILE A 111 19.11 1.67 -2.28
CA ILE A 111 19.11 1.78 -0.82
C ILE A 111 20.49 1.43 -0.29
N LEU A 112 21.07 2.35 0.47
CA LEU A 112 22.35 2.17 1.15
C LEU A 112 22.08 1.95 2.64
N ALA A 113 22.37 0.78 3.14
CA ALA A 113 22.19 0.40 4.55
C ALA A 113 23.33 -0.55 4.97
N GLY A 114 23.87 -0.36 6.20
CA GLY A 114 24.95 -1.20 6.72
C GLY A 114 26.21 -1.25 5.83
N GLY A 115 26.51 -0.16 5.11
CA GLY A 115 27.63 -0.08 4.19
C GLY A 115 27.42 -0.78 2.83
N ARG A 116 26.24 -1.35 2.59
CA ARG A 116 25.90 -2.05 1.34
C ARG A 116 24.85 -1.25 0.56
N GLU A 117 25.09 -1.05 -0.73
CA GLU A 117 24.13 -0.50 -1.67
C GLU A 117 23.41 -1.63 -2.42
N THR A 118 22.08 -1.53 -2.51
CA THR A 118 21.21 -2.49 -3.21
C THR A 118 20.18 -1.76 -4.05
N GLY A 119 19.85 -2.31 -5.23
CA GLY A 119 18.70 -1.85 -6.00
C GLY A 119 17.38 -2.17 -5.29
N ALA A 120 16.44 -1.23 -5.28
CA ALA A 120 15.13 -1.41 -4.70
C ALA A 120 14.12 -1.99 -5.73
N SER A 121 12.88 -2.26 -5.29
CA SER A 121 11.81 -2.70 -6.18
C SER A 121 11.22 -1.56 -7.01
N HIS A 122 10.55 -1.89 -8.11
CA HIS A 122 9.82 -0.92 -8.92
C HIS A 122 8.69 -0.25 -8.11
N GLY A 123 7.99 -0.98 -7.24
CA GLY A 123 6.98 -0.40 -6.34
C GLY A 123 7.55 0.66 -5.40
N THR A 124 8.80 0.46 -4.91
CA THR A 124 9.51 1.50 -4.14
C THR A 124 9.83 2.73 -4.99
N PHE A 125 10.18 2.53 -6.26
CA PHE A 125 10.38 3.64 -7.19
C PHE A 125 9.10 4.47 -7.35
N GLU A 126 7.96 3.82 -7.57
CA GLU A 126 6.67 4.51 -7.73
C GLU A 126 6.27 5.32 -6.49
N ASP A 127 6.44 4.74 -5.28
CA ASP A 127 6.15 5.44 -4.02
C ASP A 127 7.04 6.68 -3.82
N LEU A 128 8.30 6.61 -4.24
CA LEU A 128 9.27 7.70 -4.05
C LEU A 128 9.14 8.78 -5.10
N ILE A 129 8.81 8.44 -6.33
CA ILE A 129 8.60 9.44 -7.38
C ILE A 129 7.39 10.31 -7.08
N ASP A 130 6.33 9.73 -6.50
CA ASP A 130 5.20 10.50 -6.02
C ASP A 130 5.60 11.49 -4.93
N ARG A 131 6.49 11.09 -4.01
CA ARG A 131 7.03 11.99 -2.96
C ARG A 131 7.86 13.16 -3.50
N VAL A 132 8.47 13.01 -4.66
CA VAL A 132 9.18 14.12 -5.35
C VAL A 132 8.19 15.00 -6.07
N ASP A 133 7.29 14.41 -6.84
CA ASP A 133 6.36 15.13 -7.69
C ASP A 133 5.19 15.78 -6.90
N ASP A 134 4.88 15.29 -5.67
CA ASP A 134 3.96 15.95 -4.74
C ASP A 134 4.59 17.16 -4.00
N SER A 135 5.80 17.58 -4.37
CA SER A 135 6.40 18.81 -3.88
C SER A 135 5.80 20.02 -4.62
N PRO A 136 5.41 21.09 -3.93
CA PRO A 136 4.65 22.16 -4.58
C PRO A 136 5.38 22.82 -5.75
N ALA A 137 6.69 23.05 -5.63
CA ALA A 137 7.49 23.61 -6.71
C ALA A 137 7.57 22.68 -7.93
N ARG A 138 7.76 21.38 -7.69
CA ARG A 138 7.85 20.39 -8.76
C ARG A 138 6.52 20.21 -9.49
N ALA A 139 5.43 20.13 -8.74
CA ALA A 139 4.10 20.00 -9.32
C ALA A 139 3.70 21.20 -10.18
N LEU A 140 4.05 22.44 -9.76
CA LEU A 140 3.84 23.64 -10.58
C LEU A 140 4.69 23.62 -11.85
N GLN A 141 5.94 23.14 -11.80
CA GLN A 141 6.77 22.98 -13.02
C GLN A 141 6.16 21.95 -13.98
N LEU A 142 5.66 20.82 -13.47
CA LEU A 142 4.99 19.80 -14.28
C LEU A 142 3.70 20.36 -14.92
N ALA A 143 2.93 21.14 -14.15
CA ALA A 143 1.73 21.81 -14.64
C ALA A 143 2.05 22.81 -15.76
N ALA A 144 3.06 23.67 -15.56
CA ALA A 144 3.49 24.65 -16.54
C ALA A 144 3.99 24.03 -17.86
N ALA A 145 4.62 22.85 -17.77
CA ALA A 145 5.10 22.11 -18.94
C ALA A 145 3.99 21.33 -19.67
N SER A 146 2.82 21.15 -19.06
CA SER A 146 1.74 20.34 -19.62
C SER A 146 0.92 21.09 -20.66
N ARG A 147 0.89 20.57 -21.90
CA ARG A 147 0.01 21.08 -22.97
C ARG A 147 -1.47 20.79 -22.74
N ALA A 148 -1.79 19.87 -21.85
CA ALA A 148 -3.16 19.47 -21.51
C ALA A 148 -3.61 20.02 -20.14
N LEU A 149 -2.95 21.10 -19.68
CA LEU A 149 -3.37 21.83 -18.48
C LEU A 149 -4.76 22.42 -18.69
N ARG A 150 -5.65 22.21 -17.73
CA ARG A 150 -7.01 22.74 -17.76
C ARG A 150 -7.42 23.25 -16.38
N TRP A 151 -8.24 24.29 -16.36
CA TRP A 151 -9.01 24.62 -15.17
C TRP A 151 -10.16 23.61 -15.03
N GLU A 152 -10.43 23.19 -13.81
CA GLU A 152 -11.42 22.14 -13.54
C GLU A 152 -12.60 22.68 -12.74
N ARG A 153 -12.33 23.34 -11.64
CA ARG A 153 -13.35 23.86 -10.73
C ARG A 153 -12.76 24.90 -9.78
N SER A 154 -13.66 25.62 -9.10
CA SER A 154 -13.35 26.40 -7.91
C SER A 154 -13.89 25.71 -6.67
N GLY A 155 -13.32 26.03 -5.52
CA GLY A 155 -13.77 25.51 -4.23
C GLY A 155 -13.37 26.43 -3.08
N GLU A 156 -13.80 26.03 -1.90
CA GLU A 156 -13.44 26.66 -0.64
C GLU A 156 -13.20 25.58 0.40
N ARG A 157 -12.18 25.76 1.23
CA ARG A 157 -11.88 24.86 2.34
C ARG A 157 -11.37 25.67 3.52
N PHE A 158 -11.99 25.52 4.68
CA PHE A 158 -11.64 26.26 5.89
C PHE A 158 -11.53 27.77 5.68
N GLY A 159 -12.45 28.35 4.89
CA GLY A 159 -12.46 29.77 4.56
C GLY A 159 -11.44 30.21 3.48
N VAL A 160 -10.64 29.29 2.93
CA VAL A 160 -9.70 29.59 1.85
C VAL A 160 -10.33 29.22 0.51
N ALA A 161 -10.60 30.23 -0.32
CA ALA A 161 -11.07 30.04 -1.70
C ALA A 161 -9.89 29.63 -2.60
N TYR A 162 -10.11 28.63 -3.46
CA TYR A 162 -9.09 28.13 -4.38
C TYR A 162 -9.66 27.81 -5.76
N ASP A 163 -8.78 27.77 -6.74
CA ASP A 163 -9.04 27.23 -8.08
C ASP A 163 -8.26 25.93 -8.27
N VAL A 164 -8.86 24.96 -8.97
CA VAL A 164 -8.23 23.69 -9.29
C VAL A 164 -7.83 23.68 -10.76
N VAL A 165 -6.55 23.43 -11.00
CA VAL A 165 -6.05 23.08 -12.32
C VAL A 165 -5.65 21.62 -12.34
N ALA A 166 -5.85 20.95 -13.47
CA ALA A 166 -5.56 19.53 -13.63
C ALA A 166 -4.83 19.25 -14.95
N PHE A 167 -4.01 18.21 -14.93
CA PHE A 167 -3.29 17.74 -16.12
C PHE A 167 -2.98 16.24 -16.04
N PRO A 168 -2.84 15.55 -17.18
CA PRO A 168 -2.40 14.18 -17.21
C PRO A 168 -1.02 14.02 -16.59
N TRP A 169 -0.88 13.06 -15.70
CA TRP A 169 0.38 12.76 -15.05
C TRP A 169 0.55 11.26 -14.92
N ARG A 170 1.61 10.71 -15.53
CA ARG A 170 1.86 9.26 -15.60
C ARG A 170 0.62 8.51 -16.14
N ASN A 171 0.15 7.50 -15.43
CA ASN A 171 -1.07 6.73 -15.74
C ASN A 171 -2.32 7.26 -15.03
N GLY A 172 -2.36 8.56 -14.74
CA GLY A 172 -3.47 9.19 -14.04
C GLY A 172 -3.54 10.70 -14.26
N THR A 173 -3.98 11.42 -13.25
CA THR A 173 -4.17 12.87 -13.29
C THR A 173 -3.62 13.51 -12.02
N MET A 174 -2.95 14.64 -12.16
CA MET A 174 -2.56 15.51 -11.04
C MET A 174 -3.47 16.74 -11.02
N HIS A 175 -3.98 17.07 -9.84
CA HIS A 175 -4.81 18.23 -9.56
C HIS A 175 -4.07 19.14 -8.57
N LEU A 176 -4.01 20.43 -8.85
CA LEU A 176 -3.44 21.43 -7.96
C LEU A 176 -4.52 22.39 -7.51
N GLU A 177 -4.71 22.50 -6.20
CA GLU A 177 -5.55 23.52 -5.57
C GLU A 177 -4.69 24.76 -5.30
N LEU A 178 -5.00 25.88 -5.95
CA LEU A 178 -4.25 27.14 -5.86
C LEU A 178 -5.09 28.19 -5.13
N SER A 179 -4.58 28.75 -4.04
CA SER A 179 -5.26 29.79 -3.28
C SER A 179 -5.51 31.04 -4.16
N ARG A 180 -6.71 31.57 -4.13
CA ARG A 180 -7.06 32.81 -4.84
C ARG A 180 -6.44 34.03 -4.20
N GLU A 181 -6.14 34.00 -2.92
CA GLU A 181 -5.60 35.13 -2.18
C GLU A 181 -4.07 35.18 -2.26
N THR A 182 -3.41 34.04 -2.01
CA THR A 182 -1.95 33.99 -1.92
C THR A 182 -1.28 33.43 -3.16
N HIS A 183 -2.03 32.84 -4.09
CA HIS A 183 -1.60 32.04 -5.23
C HIS A 183 -0.77 30.80 -4.86
N LEU A 184 -0.52 30.55 -3.57
CA LEU A 184 0.23 29.37 -3.11
C LEU A 184 -0.60 28.09 -3.26
N PRO A 185 0.03 26.94 -3.55
CA PRO A 185 -0.65 25.66 -3.54
C PRO A 185 -1.25 25.33 -2.15
N VAL A 186 -2.54 25.05 -2.10
CA VAL A 186 -3.25 24.60 -0.90
C VAL A 186 -3.07 23.10 -0.75
N ALA A 187 -3.22 22.38 -1.86
CA ALA A 187 -3.04 20.95 -1.92
C ALA A 187 -2.66 20.47 -3.33
N ILE A 188 -2.09 19.27 -3.37
CA ILE A 188 -1.92 18.48 -4.60
C ILE A 188 -2.64 17.17 -4.40
N GLU A 189 -3.42 16.76 -5.40
CA GLU A 189 -4.08 15.47 -5.44
C GLU A 189 -3.64 14.72 -6.69
N ILE A 190 -3.19 13.47 -6.49
CA ILE A 190 -2.76 12.58 -7.56
C ILE A 190 -3.75 11.41 -7.58
N VAL A 191 -4.50 11.30 -8.68
CA VAL A 191 -5.41 10.16 -8.90
C VAL A 191 -4.78 9.25 -9.95
N ARG A 192 -4.34 8.05 -9.52
CA ARG A 192 -3.74 7.07 -10.43
C ARG A 192 -3.86 5.64 -9.92
N THR A 193 -3.49 4.67 -10.74
CA THR A 193 -3.37 3.25 -10.34
C THR A 193 -1.90 2.84 -10.18
N TYR A 194 -1.66 1.80 -9.37
CA TYR A 194 -0.33 1.28 -9.03
C TYR A 194 -0.25 -0.23 -9.33
N PRO A 195 -0.29 -0.63 -10.59
CA PRO A 195 -0.41 -2.05 -10.98
C PRO A 195 0.78 -2.91 -10.52
N ASP A 196 1.96 -2.31 -10.41
CA ASP A 196 3.20 -2.99 -10.05
C ASP A 196 3.52 -2.87 -8.55
N ASN A 197 2.62 -2.29 -7.77
CA ASN A 197 2.74 -2.17 -6.33
C ASN A 197 1.69 -3.04 -5.64
N PHE A 198 2.10 -4.18 -5.10
CA PHE A 198 1.19 -5.14 -4.44
C PHE A 198 0.46 -4.58 -3.21
N ARG A 199 0.94 -3.46 -2.63
CA ARG A 199 0.26 -2.79 -1.52
C ARG A 199 -0.97 -2.02 -2.01
N TRP A 200 -0.81 -1.32 -3.12
CA TRP A 200 -1.78 -0.36 -3.59
C TRP A 200 -2.64 -0.90 -4.72
N GLY A 201 -2.13 -1.84 -5.51
CA GLY A 201 -2.84 -2.41 -6.65
C GLY A 201 -4.28 -2.88 -6.37
N PRO A 202 -4.54 -3.56 -5.25
CA PRO A 202 -5.91 -4.01 -4.93
C PRO A 202 -6.94 -2.89 -4.76
N PHE A 203 -6.51 -1.65 -4.47
CA PHE A 203 -7.41 -0.51 -4.26
C PHE A 203 -7.82 0.20 -5.56
N GLY A 204 -7.24 -0.14 -6.70
CA GLY A 204 -7.61 0.41 -8.02
C GLY A 204 -7.16 1.85 -8.24
N ASP A 205 -8.13 2.72 -8.55
CA ASP A 205 -7.89 4.14 -8.74
C ASP A 205 -7.69 4.79 -7.38
N ILE A 206 -6.46 5.18 -7.10
CA ILE A 206 -6.05 5.70 -5.79
C ILE A 206 -5.94 7.21 -5.85
N THR A 207 -6.48 7.85 -4.83
CA THR A 207 -6.29 9.27 -4.56
C THR A 207 -5.23 9.45 -3.48
N MET A 208 -4.05 9.93 -3.88
CA MET A 208 -3.01 10.46 -2.99
C MET A 208 -3.15 11.97 -2.91
N ARG A 209 -3.38 12.49 -1.71
CA ARG A 209 -3.54 13.92 -1.48
C ARG A 209 -2.49 14.44 -0.52
N ALA A 210 -1.80 15.52 -0.90
CA ALA A 210 -0.83 16.25 -0.07
C ALA A 210 -1.39 17.65 0.22
N ASP A 211 -1.77 17.90 1.47
CA ASP A 211 -2.16 19.22 1.97
C ASP A 211 -0.94 19.97 2.50
N TYR A 212 -0.77 21.24 2.11
CA TYR A 212 0.33 22.09 2.55
C TYR A 212 -0.16 23.11 3.56
N VAL A 213 0.54 23.18 4.68
CA VAL A 213 0.22 24.12 5.77
C VAL A 213 1.49 24.78 6.28
N ASP A 214 1.33 25.88 7.03
CA ASP A 214 2.43 26.63 7.62
C ASP A 214 3.45 27.11 6.57
N TRP A 215 2.97 27.88 5.61
CA TRP A 215 3.81 28.49 4.59
C TRP A 215 4.69 29.60 5.19
N GLN A 216 6.01 29.49 5.00
CA GLN A 216 6.98 30.43 5.54
C GLN A 216 7.96 30.91 4.46
N ILE A 217 8.36 32.19 4.54
CA ILE A 217 9.46 32.71 3.75
C ILE A 217 10.76 32.11 4.27
N GLN A 218 11.51 31.50 3.39
CA GLN A 218 12.77 30.84 3.71
C GLN A 218 13.95 31.80 3.59
N PRO A 219 15.09 31.56 4.27
CA PRO A 219 16.28 32.41 4.16
C PRO A 219 16.80 32.59 2.73
N TRP A 220 16.51 31.68 1.81
CA TRP A 220 16.84 31.79 0.39
C TRP A 220 15.82 32.61 -0.42
N GLY A 221 14.80 33.20 0.24
CA GLY A 221 13.89 34.22 -0.30
C GLY A 221 12.66 33.68 -1.03
N GLY A 222 12.37 32.36 -1.00
CA GLY A 222 11.14 31.78 -1.53
C GLY A 222 10.23 31.26 -0.43
N TRP A 223 8.99 30.95 -0.78
CA TRP A 223 8.01 30.34 0.12
C TRP A 223 8.15 28.81 0.11
N TRP A 224 8.06 28.22 1.29
CA TRP A 224 8.04 26.76 1.43
C TRP A 224 7.07 26.33 2.56
N PRO A 225 6.26 25.26 2.36
CA PRO A 225 5.39 24.77 3.43
C PRO A 225 6.23 24.03 4.48
N MET A 226 6.07 24.39 5.76
CA MET A 226 6.80 23.73 6.85
C MET A 226 6.09 22.49 7.36
N GLN A 227 4.84 22.27 6.94
CA GLN A 227 4.09 21.04 7.18
C GLN A 227 3.44 20.54 5.89
N LYS A 228 3.45 19.21 5.74
CA LYS A 228 2.75 18.51 4.67
C LYS A 228 2.03 17.29 5.25
N LYS A 229 0.74 17.19 5.00
CA LYS A 229 -0.07 16.02 5.36
C LYS A 229 -0.44 15.25 4.11
N VAL A 230 -0.11 13.97 4.07
CA VAL A 230 -0.44 13.10 2.94
C VAL A 230 -1.46 12.08 3.37
N SER A 231 -2.53 11.95 2.58
CA SER A 231 -3.56 10.93 2.75
C SER A 231 -3.63 10.00 1.53
N PHE A 232 -4.07 8.77 1.78
CA PHE A 232 -4.37 7.72 0.82
C PHE A 232 -5.86 7.41 0.90
N ASN A 233 -6.61 7.66 -0.16
CA ASN A 233 -8.07 7.49 -0.17
C ASN A 233 -8.76 8.09 1.08
N GLY A 234 -8.29 9.27 1.53
CA GLY A 234 -8.77 9.96 2.72
C GLY A 234 -8.21 9.46 4.06
N GLN A 235 -7.47 8.37 4.10
CA GLN A 235 -6.79 7.89 5.30
C GLN A 235 -5.43 8.56 5.47
N PRO A 236 -5.02 8.95 6.68
CA PRO A 236 -3.69 9.49 6.92
C PRO A 236 -2.60 8.49 6.48
N LEU A 237 -1.64 8.95 5.68
CA LEU A 237 -0.50 8.15 5.23
C LEU A 237 0.83 8.70 5.77
N ARG A 238 1.01 10.02 5.76
CA ARG A 238 2.23 10.68 6.27
C ARG A 238 1.93 12.08 6.77
N ASP A 239 2.50 12.43 7.90
CA ASP A 239 2.62 13.80 8.38
C ASP A 239 4.10 14.18 8.40
N VAL A 240 4.47 15.23 7.67
CA VAL A 240 5.84 15.70 7.54
C VAL A 240 5.95 17.07 8.16
N THR A 241 6.83 17.22 9.15
CA THR A 241 7.21 18.51 9.74
C THR A 241 8.63 18.84 9.33
N ILE A 242 8.81 19.96 8.66
CA ILE A 242 10.09 20.46 8.17
C ILE A 242 10.66 21.43 9.20
N GLY A 243 11.87 21.14 9.67
CA GLY A 243 12.55 22.03 10.63
C GLY A 243 13.42 23.08 9.95
N ARG A 244 13.94 22.78 8.74
CA ARG A 244 14.80 23.69 8.00
C ARG A 244 14.84 23.34 6.51
N THR A 245 14.91 24.36 5.67
CA THR A 245 15.30 24.26 4.25
C THR A 245 16.53 25.12 3.97
N THR A 246 17.39 24.66 3.07
CA THR A 246 18.49 25.45 2.49
C THR A 246 18.56 25.19 1.00
N LEU A 247 18.91 26.20 0.24
CA LEU A 247 19.09 26.11 -1.20
C LEU A 247 20.58 26.24 -1.52
N ASP A 248 21.17 25.18 -2.05
CA ASP A 248 22.56 25.10 -2.47
C ASP A 248 22.66 25.19 -4.00
N SER A 249 23.84 25.52 -4.54
CA SER A 249 24.04 25.51 -6.00
C SER A 249 23.93 24.09 -6.57
N ALA A 250 23.52 23.98 -7.83
CA ALA A 250 23.40 22.68 -8.51
C ALA A 250 24.74 21.88 -8.55
N GLN A 251 25.87 22.59 -8.51
CA GLN A 251 27.22 21.99 -8.52
C GLN A 251 27.73 21.58 -7.14
N ALA A 252 27.03 21.96 -6.05
CA ALA A 252 27.52 21.70 -4.68
C ALA A 252 27.64 20.21 -4.33
N PHE A 253 26.90 19.35 -5.02
CA PHE A 253 26.82 17.92 -4.68
C PHE A 253 26.81 17.02 -5.94
N PRO A 254 27.88 17.00 -6.75
CA PRO A 254 27.87 16.35 -8.06
C PRO A 254 27.63 14.83 -8.00
N ASP A 255 28.12 14.18 -6.95
CA ASP A 255 28.05 12.69 -6.80
C ASP A 255 26.86 12.22 -5.94
N SER A 256 25.98 13.14 -5.55
CA SER A 256 24.90 12.80 -4.59
C SER A 256 23.87 11.81 -5.13
N PHE A 257 23.74 11.73 -6.44
CA PHE A 257 22.75 10.86 -7.11
C PHE A 257 23.40 9.73 -7.91
N VAL A 258 24.66 9.47 -7.66
CA VAL A 258 25.36 8.31 -8.27
C VAL A 258 24.84 7.02 -7.66
N VAL A 259 24.47 6.07 -8.51
CA VAL A 259 24.04 4.72 -8.14
C VAL A 259 24.99 3.73 -8.83
N SER A 260 25.49 2.75 -8.08
CA SER A 260 26.41 1.75 -8.61
C SER A 260 25.77 0.88 -9.70
N ASP A 261 26.60 0.35 -10.61
CA ASP A 261 26.13 -0.56 -11.67
C ASP A 261 25.50 -1.82 -11.10
N SER A 262 26.01 -2.32 -9.97
CA SER A 262 25.42 -3.46 -9.27
C SER A 262 24.00 -3.16 -8.79
N ALA A 263 23.76 -1.99 -8.17
CA ALA A 263 22.44 -1.61 -7.72
C ALA A 263 21.46 -1.34 -8.90
N ARG A 264 21.97 -0.79 -10.02
CA ARG A 264 21.19 -0.65 -11.26
C ARG A 264 20.78 -2.00 -11.83
N ALA A 265 21.68 -2.95 -11.88
CA ALA A 265 21.38 -4.31 -12.34
C ALA A 265 20.36 -5.01 -11.44
N GLN A 266 20.50 -4.86 -10.12
CA GLN A 266 19.54 -5.40 -9.15
C GLN A 266 18.15 -4.75 -9.31
N PHE A 267 18.08 -3.43 -9.49
CA PHE A 267 16.82 -2.73 -9.75
C PHE A 267 16.15 -3.21 -11.04
N ALA A 268 16.93 -3.35 -12.12
CA ALA A 268 16.44 -3.85 -13.39
C ALA A 268 15.91 -5.29 -13.27
N ALA A 269 16.60 -6.16 -12.54
CA ALA A 269 16.13 -7.52 -12.28
C ALA A 269 14.87 -7.54 -11.43
N ALA A 270 14.81 -6.71 -10.37
CA ALA A 270 13.62 -6.59 -9.52
C ALA A 270 12.41 -6.00 -10.27
N SER A 271 12.63 -5.14 -11.25
CA SER A 271 11.56 -4.55 -12.07
C SER A 271 10.92 -5.55 -13.04
N GLN A 272 11.63 -6.64 -13.37
CA GLN A 272 11.06 -7.76 -14.14
C GLN A 272 10.14 -8.64 -13.29
N LEU A 273 10.28 -8.57 -11.97
CA LEU A 273 9.43 -9.23 -10.97
C LEU A 273 8.22 -8.33 -10.64
N ASN A 274 7.55 -7.79 -11.62
CA ASN A 274 6.33 -7.06 -11.32
C ASN A 274 5.24 -8.07 -10.92
N PHE A 275 4.40 -7.67 -9.95
CA PHE A 275 3.41 -8.56 -9.36
C PHE A 275 2.33 -9.02 -10.35
N SER A 276 2.10 -8.28 -11.43
CA SER A 276 1.20 -8.68 -12.52
C SER A 276 1.77 -9.78 -13.42
N ARG A 277 3.08 -10.08 -13.33
CA ARG A 277 3.79 -11.11 -14.06
C ARG A 277 4.34 -12.23 -13.19
N PHE A 278 3.88 -12.26 -11.96
CA PHE A 278 4.30 -13.25 -10.99
C PHE A 278 3.92 -14.66 -11.45
N ARG A 279 4.84 -15.64 -11.35
CA ARG A 279 4.67 -17.01 -11.86
C ARG A 279 4.97 -18.04 -10.78
N ILE A 280 4.20 -19.12 -10.75
CA ILE A 280 4.53 -20.30 -9.94
C ILE A 280 5.93 -20.82 -10.35
N GLY A 281 6.70 -21.26 -9.35
CA GLY A 281 8.05 -21.78 -9.57
C GLY A 281 9.16 -20.73 -9.47
N MET A 282 8.85 -19.44 -9.38
CA MET A 282 9.88 -18.40 -9.19
C MET A 282 10.65 -18.58 -7.88
N ARG A 283 10.02 -19.17 -6.86
CA ARG A 283 10.63 -19.44 -5.55
C ARG A 283 10.55 -20.91 -5.14
N GLY A 284 10.36 -21.81 -6.08
CA GLY A 284 10.34 -23.26 -5.89
C GLY A 284 9.08 -23.92 -6.46
N GLU A 285 9.14 -25.24 -6.56
CA GLU A 285 8.04 -26.03 -7.09
C GLU A 285 6.97 -26.32 -6.03
N PRO A 286 5.69 -26.49 -6.44
CA PRO A 286 4.62 -26.89 -5.53
C PRO A 286 4.93 -28.21 -4.83
N THR A 287 4.80 -28.21 -3.49
CA THR A 287 5.14 -29.35 -2.63
C THR A 287 3.91 -29.91 -1.94
N GLU A 288 3.70 -31.22 -2.05
CA GLU A 288 2.66 -31.90 -1.31
C GLU A 288 3.11 -32.15 0.14
N MET A 289 2.43 -31.49 1.08
CA MET A 289 2.75 -31.57 2.52
C MET A 289 2.05 -32.75 3.22
N ARG A 290 0.87 -33.09 2.76
CA ARG A 290 0.04 -34.25 3.12
C ARG A 290 -0.73 -34.64 1.87
N PRO A 291 -1.23 -35.90 1.76
CA PRO A 291 -2.03 -36.28 0.60
C PRO A 291 -3.16 -35.28 0.32
N GLY A 292 -3.12 -34.62 -0.82
CA GLY A 292 -4.09 -33.60 -1.23
C GLY A 292 -3.96 -32.24 -0.56
N ILE A 293 -2.93 -32.00 0.26
CA ILE A 293 -2.60 -30.66 0.77
C ILE A 293 -1.29 -30.20 0.15
N VAL A 294 -1.38 -29.30 -0.82
CA VAL A 294 -0.26 -28.84 -1.64
C VAL A 294 0.05 -27.39 -1.36
N ARG A 295 1.27 -27.13 -0.93
CA ARG A 295 1.81 -25.79 -0.81
C ARG A 295 2.34 -25.34 -2.17
N VAL A 296 1.88 -24.18 -2.64
CA VAL A 296 2.37 -23.49 -3.82
C VAL A 296 3.31 -22.39 -3.34
N PRO A 297 4.64 -22.59 -3.42
CA PRO A 297 5.60 -21.66 -2.86
C PRO A 297 5.71 -20.42 -3.71
N ASP A 298 5.73 -19.29 -3.07
CA ASP A 298 6.16 -18.04 -3.67
C ASP A 298 6.56 -17.02 -2.60
N PHE A 299 6.50 -15.70 -2.90
CA PHE A 299 6.83 -14.63 -1.94
C PHE A 299 6.04 -14.84 -0.63
N TRP A 300 4.73 -15.11 -0.75
CA TRP A 300 3.87 -15.71 0.25
C TRP A 300 3.17 -16.91 -0.39
N ALA A 301 3.27 -18.06 0.27
CA ALA A 301 2.73 -19.30 -0.28
C ALA A 301 1.20 -19.30 -0.23
N MET A 302 0.58 -19.81 -1.29
CA MET A 302 -0.81 -20.23 -1.28
C MET A 302 -0.89 -21.74 -1.05
N THR A 303 -2.04 -22.25 -0.62
CA THR A 303 -2.22 -23.69 -0.38
C THR A 303 -3.46 -24.22 -1.05
N LEU A 304 -3.32 -25.35 -1.76
CA LEU A 304 -4.41 -26.09 -2.36
C LEU A 304 -4.81 -27.25 -1.42
N VAL A 305 -6.09 -27.38 -1.14
CA VAL A 305 -6.65 -28.46 -0.31
C VAL A 305 -7.68 -29.23 -1.11
N ARG A 306 -7.33 -30.43 -1.53
CA ARG A 306 -8.22 -31.35 -2.25
C ARG A 306 -9.19 -32.01 -1.27
N GLN A 307 -10.47 -31.89 -1.55
CA GLN A 307 -11.56 -32.55 -0.84
C GLN A 307 -12.39 -33.40 -1.83
N PRO A 308 -13.24 -34.32 -1.39
CA PRO A 308 -14.01 -35.20 -2.29
C PRO A 308 -14.82 -34.46 -3.33
N ASP A 309 -15.34 -33.27 -2.99
CA ASP A 309 -16.25 -32.43 -3.81
C ASP A 309 -15.57 -31.24 -4.52
N GLY A 310 -14.25 -31.11 -4.43
CA GLY A 310 -13.52 -30.03 -5.11
C GLY A 310 -12.22 -29.60 -4.39
N VAL A 311 -11.72 -28.45 -4.77
CA VAL A 311 -10.50 -27.86 -4.22
C VAL A 311 -10.83 -26.58 -3.47
N VAL A 312 -10.27 -26.41 -2.28
CA VAL A 312 -10.27 -25.14 -1.54
C VAL A 312 -8.88 -24.53 -1.67
N ILE A 313 -8.82 -23.23 -1.97
CA ILE A 313 -7.59 -22.44 -2.04
C ILE A 313 -7.46 -21.66 -0.74
N PHE A 314 -6.29 -21.68 -0.11
CA PHE A 314 -5.96 -20.79 0.99
C PHE A 314 -5.15 -19.63 0.46
N GLU A 315 -5.60 -18.43 0.76
CA GLU A 315 -5.09 -17.12 0.41
C GLU A 315 -5.37 -16.68 -1.05
N ALA A 316 -5.32 -15.36 -1.23
CA ALA A 316 -5.41 -14.69 -2.51
C ALA A 316 -4.28 -13.65 -2.65
N HIS A 317 -3.06 -14.08 -2.39
CA HIS A 317 -1.90 -13.21 -2.28
C HIS A 317 -1.54 -12.52 -3.60
N ILE A 318 -0.87 -11.38 -3.47
CA ILE A 318 -0.03 -10.70 -4.46
C ILE A 318 -0.80 -10.12 -5.65
N SER A 319 -1.44 -10.95 -6.47
CA SER A 319 -2.10 -10.49 -7.70
C SER A 319 -3.17 -11.44 -8.22
N ALA A 320 -4.04 -10.91 -9.09
CA ALA A 320 -5.00 -11.71 -9.85
C ALA A 320 -4.30 -12.80 -10.71
N ALA A 321 -3.17 -12.46 -11.34
CA ALA A 321 -2.41 -13.39 -12.16
C ALA A 321 -1.87 -14.58 -11.37
N TYR A 322 -1.38 -14.33 -10.15
CA TYR A 322 -0.90 -15.41 -9.28
C TYR A 322 -2.04 -16.32 -8.81
N LEU A 323 -3.20 -15.77 -8.44
CA LEU A 323 -4.37 -16.58 -8.11
C LEU A 323 -4.78 -17.44 -9.30
N GLN A 324 -4.78 -16.90 -10.51
CA GLN A 324 -5.13 -17.66 -11.72
C GLN A 324 -4.16 -18.83 -11.97
N GLU A 325 -2.85 -18.61 -11.81
CA GLU A 325 -1.87 -19.70 -11.92
C GLU A 325 -2.06 -20.79 -10.85
N VAL A 326 -2.44 -20.41 -9.62
CA VAL A 326 -2.76 -21.38 -8.56
C VAL A 326 -4.01 -22.19 -8.89
N ILE A 327 -5.01 -21.56 -9.53
CA ILE A 327 -6.21 -22.26 -10.06
C ILE A 327 -5.81 -23.22 -11.18
N ASP A 328 -4.95 -22.81 -12.11
CA ASP A 328 -4.47 -23.64 -13.20
C ASP A 328 -3.66 -24.84 -12.67
N GLU A 329 -2.83 -24.63 -11.63
CA GLU A 329 -2.11 -25.70 -10.95
C GLU A 329 -3.07 -26.69 -10.27
N ALA A 330 -4.17 -26.22 -9.68
CA ALA A 330 -5.19 -27.08 -9.09
C ALA A 330 -5.86 -27.95 -10.19
N HIS A 331 -6.22 -27.39 -11.33
CA HIS A 331 -6.81 -28.12 -12.45
C HIS A 331 -5.83 -29.11 -13.09
N ARG A 332 -4.53 -28.75 -13.15
CA ARG A 332 -3.48 -29.64 -13.65
C ARG A 332 -3.32 -30.87 -12.76
N ARG A 333 -3.37 -30.69 -11.43
CA ARG A 333 -3.24 -31.80 -10.46
C ARG A 333 -4.49 -32.66 -10.39
N TRP A 334 -5.64 -32.05 -10.45
CA TRP A 334 -6.94 -32.71 -10.25
C TRP A 334 -7.92 -32.30 -11.35
N PRO A 335 -7.74 -32.85 -12.58
CA PRO A 335 -8.60 -32.52 -13.70
C PRO A 335 -10.08 -32.72 -13.38
N GLY A 336 -10.90 -31.73 -13.70
CA GLY A 336 -12.34 -31.75 -13.46
C GLY A 336 -12.79 -31.45 -12.03
N ALA A 337 -11.87 -31.28 -11.09
CA ALA A 337 -12.22 -30.83 -9.73
C ALA A 337 -12.55 -29.33 -9.71
N PRO A 338 -13.76 -28.92 -9.28
CA PRO A 338 -14.08 -27.51 -9.21
C PRO A 338 -13.31 -26.79 -8.08
N ILE A 339 -13.01 -25.53 -8.28
CA ILE A 339 -12.61 -24.64 -7.17
C ILE A 339 -13.88 -24.27 -6.40
N LYS A 340 -14.05 -24.84 -5.22
CA LYS A 340 -15.28 -24.69 -4.44
C LYS A 340 -15.31 -23.49 -3.50
N ALA A 341 -14.15 -23.06 -3.03
CA ALA A 341 -14.02 -21.91 -2.14
C ALA A 341 -12.58 -21.41 -2.07
N LEU A 342 -12.48 -20.15 -1.61
CA LEU A 342 -11.25 -19.50 -1.16
C LEU A 342 -11.35 -19.29 0.36
N VAL A 343 -10.25 -19.43 1.09
CA VAL A 343 -10.11 -18.99 2.48
C VAL A 343 -9.13 -17.84 2.51
N MET A 344 -9.57 -16.65 2.86
CA MET A 344 -8.71 -15.51 3.18
C MET A 344 -8.54 -15.46 4.69
N THR A 345 -7.31 -15.71 5.17
CA THR A 345 -7.06 -15.77 6.61
C THR A 345 -6.90 -14.40 7.25
N SER A 346 -6.62 -13.38 6.47
CA SER A 346 -6.54 -11.98 6.90
C SER A 346 -6.86 -11.04 5.75
N ASP A 347 -7.01 -9.75 6.03
CA ASP A 347 -7.36 -8.71 5.05
C ASP A 347 -6.30 -7.63 4.81
N PRO A 348 -5.06 -7.67 5.34
CA PRO A 348 -4.04 -6.70 4.97
C PRO A 348 -3.54 -6.89 3.53
N TRP A 349 -2.90 -5.87 3.02
CA TRP A 349 -2.53 -5.64 1.62
C TRP A 349 -1.95 -6.84 0.87
N ALA A 350 -1.10 -7.64 1.50
CA ALA A 350 -0.49 -8.81 0.85
C ALA A 350 -1.51 -9.91 0.50
N HIS A 351 -2.56 -10.04 1.31
CA HIS A 351 -3.57 -11.10 1.20
C HIS A 351 -4.70 -10.75 0.21
N MET A 352 -4.79 -9.50 -0.23
CA MET A 352 -5.91 -9.00 -1.05
C MET A 352 -5.64 -9.02 -2.56
N GLY A 353 -4.41 -9.31 -3.01
CA GLY A 353 -4.01 -9.12 -4.40
C GLY A 353 -4.89 -9.84 -5.43
N GLY A 354 -5.29 -11.07 -5.14
CA GLY A 354 -6.19 -11.87 -5.97
C GLY A 354 -7.67 -11.81 -5.56
N PHE A 355 -8.04 -11.05 -4.53
CA PHE A 355 -9.41 -11.01 -4.00
C PHE A 355 -10.45 -10.67 -5.08
N ARG A 356 -10.24 -9.59 -5.83
CA ARG A 356 -11.18 -9.14 -6.86
C ARG A 356 -11.31 -10.12 -8.01
N GLU A 357 -10.24 -10.86 -8.34
CA GLU A 357 -10.28 -11.96 -9.29
C GLU A 357 -11.15 -13.12 -8.79
N ALA A 358 -10.99 -13.51 -7.51
CA ALA A 358 -11.84 -14.53 -6.90
C ALA A 358 -13.33 -14.14 -6.93
N VAL A 359 -13.64 -12.87 -6.68
CA VAL A 359 -15.01 -12.34 -6.79
C VAL A 359 -15.51 -12.40 -8.23
N ALA A 360 -14.70 -11.99 -9.22
CA ALA A 360 -15.05 -12.02 -10.65
C ALA A 360 -15.31 -13.45 -11.15
N LEU A 361 -14.59 -14.43 -10.62
CA LEU A 361 -14.80 -15.86 -10.87
C LEU A 361 -16.00 -16.46 -10.10
N GLY A 362 -16.64 -15.67 -9.23
CA GLY A 362 -17.78 -16.09 -8.43
C GLY A 362 -17.46 -17.13 -7.35
N ILE A 363 -16.20 -17.26 -6.95
CA ILE A 363 -15.72 -18.20 -5.94
C ILE A 363 -16.24 -17.75 -4.56
N PRO A 364 -16.89 -18.63 -3.76
CA PRO A 364 -17.23 -18.36 -2.36
C PRO A 364 -15.99 -18.12 -1.51
N ILE A 365 -16.02 -17.14 -0.59
CA ILE A 365 -14.85 -16.72 0.17
C ILE A 365 -15.12 -16.80 1.67
N TYR A 366 -14.41 -17.67 2.38
CA TYR A 366 -14.39 -17.70 3.85
C TYR A 366 -13.48 -16.57 4.36
N VAL A 367 -14.03 -15.73 5.26
CA VAL A 367 -13.31 -14.60 5.86
C VAL A 367 -13.76 -14.40 7.31
N ASP A 368 -12.92 -13.77 8.12
CA ASP A 368 -13.39 -13.23 9.41
C ASP A 368 -14.59 -12.30 9.17
N ALA A 369 -15.66 -12.47 9.94
CA ALA A 369 -16.89 -11.70 9.76
C ALA A 369 -16.68 -10.19 9.83
N ARG A 370 -15.66 -9.73 10.56
CA ARG A 370 -15.34 -8.30 10.74
C ARG A 370 -14.63 -7.70 9.52
N SER A 371 -14.06 -8.53 8.64
CA SER A 371 -13.43 -8.08 7.38
C SER A 371 -14.44 -7.82 6.26
N ILE A 372 -15.68 -8.35 6.37
CA ILE A 372 -16.69 -8.27 5.31
C ILE A 372 -17.02 -6.84 4.87
N PRO A 373 -17.23 -5.85 5.77
CA PRO A 373 -17.53 -4.48 5.33
C PRO A 373 -16.42 -3.88 4.48
N PHE A 374 -15.15 -4.04 4.90
CA PHE A 374 -13.99 -3.56 4.16
C PHE A 374 -13.84 -4.25 2.80
N LEU A 375 -13.91 -5.59 2.77
CA LEU A 375 -13.79 -6.35 1.51
C LEU A 375 -14.96 -6.07 0.55
N THR A 376 -16.15 -5.78 1.08
CA THR A 376 -17.28 -5.31 0.25
C THR A 376 -17.00 -3.95 -0.38
N ALA A 377 -16.41 -3.02 0.36
CA ALA A 377 -15.99 -1.74 -0.17
C ALA A 377 -14.87 -1.89 -1.21
N LEU A 378 -13.90 -2.77 -0.95
CA LEU A 378 -12.80 -3.08 -1.88
C LEU A 378 -13.31 -3.71 -3.19
N ALA A 379 -14.30 -4.60 -3.12
CA ALA A 379 -14.93 -5.16 -4.33
C ALA A 379 -15.58 -4.07 -5.21
N LYS A 380 -16.04 -2.97 -4.61
CA LYS A 380 -16.66 -1.82 -5.29
C LYS A 380 -15.67 -0.70 -5.62
N ALA A 381 -14.41 -0.82 -5.20
CA ALA A 381 -13.40 0.20 -5.49
C ALA A 381 -13.28 0.43 -7.00
N PRO A 382 -13.17 1.69 -7.45
CA PRO A 382 -13.08 1.99 -8.88
C PRO A 382 -11.75 1.52 -9.47
N HIS A 383 -11.80 0.87 -10.61
CA HIS A 383 -10.65 0.46 -11.42
C HIS A 383 -10.81 0.99 -12.85
N HIS A 384 -11.18 2.28 -13.00
CA HIS A 384 -11.48 2.86 -14.33
C HIS A 384 -10.21 3.12 -15.13
N LEU A 385 -9.12 3.53 -14.46
CA LEU A 385 -7.84 3.78 -15.14
C LEU A 385 -7.18 2.52 -15.65
N GLN A 386 -7.40 1.39 -14.94
CA GLN A 386 -6.94 0.07 -15.36
C GLN A 386 -7.99 -0.99 -14.99
N PRO A 387 -9.00 -1.20 -15.86
CA PRO A 387 -10.08 -2.12 -15.56
C PRO A 387 -9.60 -3.57 -15.39
N ASP A 388 -9.89 -4.15 -14.22
CA ASP A 388 -9.73 -5.59 -13.95
C ASP A 388 -10.95 -6.42 -14.41
N ALA A 389 -10.95 -7.71 -14.16
CA ALA A 389 -12.07 -8.59 -14.53
C ALA A 389 -13.37 -8.18 -13.84
N LEU A 390 -13.30 -7.82 -12.53
CA LEU A 390 -14.47 -7.42 -11.75
C LEU A 390 -15.03 -6.06 -12.19
N GLN A 391 -14.18 -5.12 -12.61
CA GLN A 391 -14.62 -3.83 -13.17
C GLN A 391 -15.34 -4.02 -14.51
N ARG A 392 -14.87 -4.95 -15.35
CA ARG A 392 -15.47 -5.24 -16.67
C ARG A 392 -16.79 -6.00 -16.57
N ALA A 393 -16.90 -6.91 -15.59
CA ALA A 393 -18.10 -7.70 -15.33
C ALA A 393 -18.40 -7.73 -13.82
N PRO A 394 -19.10 -6.69 -13.30
CA PRO A 394 -19.35 -6.54 -11.88
C PRO A 394 -20.15 -7.70 -11.30
N LEU A 395 -19.63 -8.27 -10.20
CA LEU A 395 -20.27 -9.34 -9.44
C LEU A 395 -20.19 -9.03 -7.94
N ALA A 396 -21.22 -9.41 -7.20
CA ALA A 396 -21.19 -9.28 -5.75
C ALA A 396 -20.36 -10.42 -5.12
N PRO A 397 -19.50 -10.14 -4.12
CA PRO A 397 -18.76 -11.17 -3.43
C PRO A 397 -19.68 -12.10 -2.65
N LYS A 398 -19.35 -13.40 -2.67
CA LYS A 398 -20.06 -14.46 -1.94
C LYS A 398 -19.29 -14.79 -0.66
N PHE A 399 -19.47 -13.99 0.39
CA PHE A 399 -18.80 -14.22 1.66
C PHE A 399 -19.45 -15.31 2.50
N ILE A 400 -18.61 -16.12 3.13
CA ILE A 400 -18.96 -17.07 4.19
C ILE A 400 -18.26 -16.58 5.46
N ALA A 401 -19.04 -16.03 6.38
CA ALA A 401 -18.53 -15.38 7.58
C ALA A 401 -18.05 -16.39 8.63
N VAL A 402 -16.77 -16.34 8.97
CA VAL A 402 -16.19 -17.08 10.09
C VAL A 402 -16.38 -16.24 11.36
N ARG A 403 -17.25 -16.71 12.26
CA ARG A 403 -17.56 -16.04 13.56
C ARG A 403 -17.08 -16.87 14.76
N GLY A 404 -16.76 -18.12 14.56
CA GLY A 404 -16.31 -19.12 15.49
C GLY A 404 -15.93 -20.38 14.73
N ARG A 405 -15.82 -21.51 15.40
CA ARG A 405 -15.52 -22.78 14.75
C ARG A 405 -16.43 -23.03 13.55
N THR A 406 -15.84 -23.14 12.38
CA THR A 406 -16.55 -23.36 11.10
C THR A 406 -15.92 -24.53 10.38
N ALA A 407 -16.65 -25.64 10.27
CA ALA A 407 -16.16 -26.84 9.57
C ALA A 407 -16.33 -26.69 8.06
N VAL A 408 -15.31 -27.09 7.29
CA VAL A 408 -15.29 -26.99 5.83
C VAL A 408 -14.94 -28.33 5.20
N GLY A 409 -15.86 -28.85 4.39
CA GLY A 409 -15.70 -30.07 3.62
C GLY A 409 -15.82 -31.37 4.42
N THR A 410 -15.40 -32.46 3.80
CA THR A 410 -15.47 -33.82 4.31
C THR A 410 -14.19 -34.61 3.97
N GLY A 411 -14.08 -35.84 4.47
CA GLY A 411 -12.91 -36.71 4.29
C GLY A 411 -11.70 -36.26 5.11
N ASP A 412 -10.54 -36.83 4.80
CA ASP A 412 -9.31 -36.61 5.57
C ASP A 412 -8.80 -35.17 5.53
N ASN A 413 -9.09 -34.46 4.45
CA ASN A 413 -8.73 -33.03 4.28
C ASN A 413 -9.85 -32.06 4.69
N ARG A 414 -10.86 -32.54 5.45
CA ARG A 414 -11.78 -31.67 6.18
C ARG A 414 -10.97 -30.81 7.15
N PHE A 415 -11.28 -29.54 7.20
CA PHE A 415 -10.65 -28.63 8.15
C PHE A 415 -11.68 -27.77 8.90
N GLU A 416 -11.22 -27.13 9.92
CA GLU A 416 -12.00 -26.24 10.76
C GLU A 416 -11.33 -24.87 10.83
N LEU A 417 -12.10 -23.83 10.56
CA LEU A 417 -11.66 -22.42 10.65
C LEU A 417 -12.00 -21.87 12.02
N TYR A 418 -11.09 -21.09 12.59
CA TYR A 418 -11.26 -20.44 13.89
C TYR A 418 -10.75 -19.00 13.82
N PRO A 419 -11.52 -17.98 14.28
CA PRO A 419 -10.99 -16.65 14.52
C PRO A 419 -9.90 -16.73 15.59
N VAL A 420 -8.74 -16.15 15.33
CA VAL A 420 -7.65 -16.15 16.30
C VAL A 420 -7.93 -15.14 17.40
N GLY A 421 -8.09 -13.87 17.06
CA GLY A 421 -8.21 -12.78 18.02
C GLY A 421 -6.91 -12.57 18.81
N GLY A 422 -6.60 -11.37 19.17
CA GLY A 422 -5.39 -11.03 19.92
C GLY A 422 -4.87 -9.64 19.60
N ALA A 423 -3.74 -9.29 20.20
CA ALA A 423 -3.14 -7.97 20.00
C ALA A 423 -2.56 -7.78 18.59
N TYR A 424 -2.10 -8.87 17.98
CA TYR A 424 -1.57 -8.88 16.61
C TYR A 424 -2.63 -9.35 15.60
N ALA A 425 -3.50 -10.28 15.98
CA ALA A 425 -4.36 -11.02 15.05
C ALA A 425 -5.84 -10.60 15.17
N GLU A 426 -6.13 -9.31 15.14
CA GLU A 426 -7.49 -8.80 15.38
C GLU A 426 -8.55 -9.48 14.48
N ARG A 427 -8.26 -9.64 13.18
CA ARG A 427 -9.19 -10.20 12.18
C ARG A 427 -8.61 -11.38 11.41
N MET A 428 -7.76 -12.18 12.06
CA MET A 428 -7.14 -13.34 11.43
C MET A 428 -7.90 -14.62 11.74
N VAL A 429 -7.81 -15.56 10.81
CA VAL A 429 -8.40 -16.90 10.89
C VAL A 429 -7.29 -17.92 10.75
N MET A 430 -7.26 -18.93 11.65
CA MET A 430 -6.44 -20.11 11.50
C MET A 430 -7.27 -21.27 10.98
N ALA A 431 -6.63 -22.28 10.38
CA ALA A 431 -7.29 -23.51 9.96
C ALA A 431 -6.62 -24.72 10.58
N TYR A 432 -7.43 -25.64 11.11
CA TYR A 432 -6.98 -26.89 11.73
C TYR A 432 -7.51 -28.10 10.95
N PHE A 433 -6.62 -29.02 10.62
CA PHE A 433 -6.91 -30.28 9.93
C PHE A 433 -6.91 -31.46 10.96
N PRO A 434 -8.06 -31.86 11.49
CA PRO A 434 -8.10 -32.83 12.61
C PRO A 434 -7.46 -34.18 12.29
N ALA A 435 -7.71 -34.73 11.08
CA ALA A 435 -7.15 -36.02 10.67
C ALA A 435 -5.61 -36.02 10.60
N HIS A 436 -5.02 -34.88 10.33
CA HIS A 436 -3.58 -34.70 10.20
C HIS A 436 -2.93 -34.08 11.44
N ARG A 437 -3.72 -33.62 12.42
CA ARG A 437 -3.26 -32.79 13.56
C ARG A 437 -2.37 -31.65 13.13
N LEU A 438 -2.70 -31.09 11.95
CA LEU A 438 -1.94 -30.06 11.24
C LEU A 438 -2.65 -28.71 11.37
N LEU A 439 -1.90 -27.67 11.74
CA LEU A 439 -2.38 -26.30 11.85
C LEU A 439 -1.84 -25.44 10.73
N TYR A 440 -2.70 -24.65 10.09
CA TYR A 440 -2.34 -23.53 9.24
C TYR A 440 -2.45 -22.24 10.06
N GLY A 441 -1.31 -21.61 10.31
CA GLY A 441 -1.23 -20.43 11.18
C GLY A 441 -1.11 -19.10 10.42
N ALA A 442 -1.32 -19.09 9.09
CA ALA A 442 -1.26 -17.87 8.26
C ALA A 442 0.00 -17.04 8.53
N ASP A 443 -0.14 -15.73 8.70
CA ASP A 443 0.94 -14.80 9.05
C ASP A 443 1.32 -14.80 10.55
N LEU A 444 0.77 -15.70 11.34
CA LEU A 444 1.14 -15.81 12.76
C LEU A 444 2.34 -16.72 13.00
N VAL A 445 2.81 -17.39 11.96
CA VAL A 445 3.91 -18.35 12.00
C VAL A 445 5.06 -17.82 11.13
N PHE A 446 5.95 -17.07 11.76
CA PHE A 446 7.18 -16.61 11.12
C PHE A 446 8.37 -17.50 11.49
N PRO A 447 9.32 -17.76 10.57
CA PRO A 447 10.58 -18.34 10.95
C PRO A 447 11.29 -17.39 11.94
N ASN A 448 11.62 -17.92 13.11
CA ASN A 448 12.32 -17.16 14.16
C ASN A 448 13.83 -17.41 14.15
N ARG A 449 14.28 -18.31 13.26
CA ARG A 449 15.68 -18.70 13.12
C ARG A 449 16.09 -18.65 11.65
N ASP A 450 17.36 -18.36 11.41
CA ASP A 450 17.97 -18.51 10.10
C ASP A 450 18.20 -19.99 9.75
N ALA A 451 18.73 -20.24 8.56
CA ALA A 451 19.04 -21.59 8.07
C ALA A 451 20.08 -22.33 8.95
N THR A 452 20.82 -21.64 9.83
CA THR A 452 21.79 -22.21 10.76
C THR A 452 21.18 -22.47 12.16
N GLY A 453 19.90 -22.15 12.36
CA GLY A 453 19.19 -22.29 13.63
C GLY A 453 19.43 -21.14 14.61
N LYS A 454 20.08 -20.05 14.19
CA LYS A 454 20.32 -18.86 15.03
C LYS A 454 19.07 -17.97 15.06
N PRO A 455 18.67 -17.45 16.23
CA PRO A 455 17.53 -16.52 16.33
C PRO A 455 17.71 -15.29 15.42
N LEU A 456 16.66 -14.95 14.69
CA LEU A 456 16.64 -13.75 13.87
C LEU A 456 16.53 -12.50 14.75
N PRO A 457 17.33 -11.46 14.52
CA PRO A 457 17.27 -10.24 15.31
C PRO A 457 15.95 -9.49 15.09
N GLY A 458 15.37 -8.94 16.16
CA GLY A 458 14.14 -8.14 16.09
C GLY A 458 12.85 -8.94 15.89
N PHE A 459 12.88 -10.23 16.19
CA PHE A 459 11.71 -11.10 16.14
C PHE A 459 10.61 -10.61 17.09
N ASP A 460 9.38 -10.43 16.58
CA ASP A 460 8.19 -10.12 17.37
C ASP A 460 7.49 -11.44 17.78
N ALA A 461 7.41 -11.67 19.08
CA ALA A 461 6.78 -12.88 19.62
C ALA A 461 5.23 -12.79 19.70
N THR A 462 4.66 -11.59 19.50
CA THR A 462 3.22 -11.36 19.66
C THR A 462 2.36 -12.24 18.74
N PRO A 463 2.67 -12.38 17.42
CA PRO A 463 1.90 -13.24 16.52
C PRO A 463 1.81 -14.69 17.01
N ALA A 464 2.94 -15.23 17.46
CA ALA A 464 3.01 -16.59 17.96
C ALA A 464 2.25 -16.77 19.29
N ALA A 465 2.27 -15.76 20.15
CA ALA A 465 1.51 -15.76 21.40
C ALA A 465 -0.01 -15.79 21.14
N ASP A 466 -0.47 -14.96 20.19
CA ASP A 466 -1.89 -14.95 19.79
C ASP A 466 -2.33 -16.30 19.23
N LEU A 467 -1.51 -16.94 18.36
CA LEU A 467 -1.81 -18.25 17.80
C LEU A 467 -1.86 -19.34 18.87
N ARG A 468 -0.89 -19.36 19.81
CA ARG A 468 -0.90 -20.32 20.94
C ARG A 468 -2.13 -20.14 21.80
N ALA A 469 -2.47 -18.91 22.18
CA ALA A 469 -3.66 -18.63 22.97
C ALA A 469 -4.94 -19.11 22.28
N ALA A 470 -5.02 -18.99 20.95
CA ALA A 470 -6.15 -19.50 20.17
C ALA A 470 -6.18 -21.05 20.17
N VAL A 471 -5.05 -21.71 19.96
CA VAL A 471 -4.94 -23.18 20.00
C VAL A 471 -5.35 -23.73 21.38
N ASP A 472 -4.88 -23.10 22.47
CA ASP A 472 -5.20 -23.49 23.84
C ASP A 472 -6.69 -23.26 24.15
N ARG A 473 -7.25 -22.13 23.76
CA ARG A 473 -8.67 -21.79 23.94
C ARG A 473 -9.58 -22.81 23.26
N GLU A 474 -9.23 -23.22 22.03
CA GLU A 474 -9.99 -24.18 21.25
C GLU A 474 -9.63 -25.64 21.58
N ARG A 475 -8.64 -25.87 22.46
CA ARG A 475 -8.15 -27.17 22.91
C ARG A 475 -7.74 -28.09 21.75
N LEU A 476 -7.04 -27.52 20.76
CA LEU A 476 -6.64 -28.25 19.57
C LEU A 476 -5.41 -29.13 19.85
N ALA A 477 -5.46 -30.38 19.39
CA ALA A 477 -4.32 -31.27 19.46
C ALA A 477 -3.44 -31.14 18.22
N VAL A 478 -2.46 -30.22 18.25
CA VAL A 478 -1.59 -29.88 17.13
C VAL A 478 -0.26 -30.64 17.23
N ASP A 479 0.13 -31.35 16.16
CA ASP A 479 1.44 -31.99 16.04
C ASP A 479 2.39 -31.16 15.16
N SER A 480 1.86 -30.53 14.12
CA SER A 480 2.66 -29.73 13.19
C SER A 480 1.94 -28.47 12.71
N VAL A 481 2.71 -27.47 12.29
CA VAL A 481 2.21 -26.17 11.84
C VAL A 481 2.90 -25.76 10.55
N PHE A 482 2.18 -25.04 9.70
CA PHE A 482 2.70 -24.38 8.51
C PHE A 482 2.02 -23.03 8.30
N SER A 483 2.55 -22.25 7.37
CA SER A 483 2.13 -20.85 7.17
C SER A 483 2.25 -20.39 5.71
N VAL A 484 1.90 -19.14 5.48
CA VAL A 484 2.16 -18.42 4.23
C VAL A 484 3.64 -18.17 3.99
N GLN A 485 4.45 -18.19 5.05
CA GLN A 485 5.87 -17.88 4.97
C GLN A 485 6.64 -18.96 4.20
N ASN A 486 7.79 -18.60 3.66
CA ASN A 486 8.56 -19.46 2.77
C ASN A 486 9.29 -20.60 3.53
N VAL A 487 8.51 -21.44 4.22
CA VAL A 487 8.97 -22.66 4.88
C VAL A 487 8.50 -23.86 4.06
N PRO A 488 9.41 -24.70 3.52
CA PRO A 488 9.06 -25.71 2.53
C PRO A 488 8.19 -26.84 3.09
N HIS A 489 8.28 -27.13 4.39
CA HIS A 489 7.55 -28.23 5.05
C HIS A 489 6.94 -27.77 6.37
N PRO A 490 5.85 -28.41 6.82
CA PRO A 490 5.36 -28.23 8.19
C PRO A 490 6.45 -28.59 9.21
N PHE A 491 6.52 -27.83 10.28
CA PHE A 491 7.45 -28.10 11.37
C PHE A 491 6.69 -28.46 12.66
N ALA A 492 7.39 -29.08 13.61
CA ALA A 492 6.76 -29.57 14.82
C ALA A 492 6.16 -28.42 15.65
N TRP A 493 4.93 -28.59 16.13
CA TRP A 493 4.30 -27.63 17.03
C TRP A 493 5.11 -27.38 18.30
N SER A 494 5.73 -28.46 18.87
CA SER A 494 6.61 -28.35 20.02
C SER A 494 7.80 -27.39 19.80
N ASP A 495 8.35 -27.36 18.59
CA ASP A 495 9.45 -26.45 18.25
C ASP A 495 8.95 -25.02 18.10
N PHE A 496 7.75 -24.83 17.53
CA PHE A 496 7.11 -23.55 17.42
C PHE A 496 6.82 -22.92 18.80
N VAL A 497 6.37 -23.69 19.79
CA VAL A 497 6.03 -23.17 21.13
C VAL A 497 7.23 -23.02 22.05
N ARG A 498 8.31 -23.78 21.85
CA ARG A 498 9.51 -23.74 22.71
C ARG A 498 10.30 -22.45 22.56
N ASP A 499 10.36 -21.93 21.39
CA ASP A 499 11.26 -20.83 21.02
C ASP A 499 10.61 -19.45 21.13
N ARG A 500 9.45 -19.33 21.81
CA ARG A 500 8.62 -18.11 21.77
C ARG A 500 7.95 -17.74 23.06
#